data_2e8a4f3c697f746c065beb00ee0ed74b
#
_entry.id   2e8a4f3c697f746c065beb00ee0ed74b
#
_cell.length_a   1.000
_cell.length_b   1.000
_cell.length_c   1.000
_cell.angle_alpha   90.00
_cell.angle_beta   90.00
_cell.angle_gamma   90.00
#
_symmetry.space_group_name_H-M   'P 1'
#
loop_
_entity.id
_entity.type
_entity.pdbx_description
1 polymer ?
#
loop_
_entity_poly.entity_id
_entity_poly.type
_entity_poly.pdbx_seq_one_letter_code
_entity_poly.pdbx_strand_id
1 'polypeptide(L)'
;MVKKQNKKYDIVGIGNAIVDLIAEVDDSYLNENNISKGAMSLVDFNVINKICKEVNVVGTISGGSVANSIVCIAQNKLNTAFIGKVKDDALGKKFAEGLAKENVHFKISQSPTDNYTGRCLILVSPDAERTMNTYLCLLYTSPSPRDATL
;
A
#
# COMPACT_ATOMS: atom_id res chain seq x y z
N MET A 1 14.53 2.89 40.89
CA MET A 1 14.56 1.75 39.94
C MET A 1 13.46 1.98 38.92
N VAL A 2 13.81 2.31 37.69
CA VAL A 2 12.83 2.43 36.59
C VAL A 2 12.41 1.00 36.24
N LYS A 3 11.12 0.66 36.42
CA LYS A 3 10.57 -0.62 35.97
C LYS A 3 10.81 -0.76 34.47
N LYS A 4 11.62 -1.73 34.05
CA LYS A 4 11.80 -2.11 32.65
C LYS A 4 10.42 -2.53 32.13
N GLN A 5 9.71 -1.62 31.42
CA GLN A 5 8.49 -1.99 30.72
C GLN A 5 8.88 -3.05 29.68
N ASN A 6 8.23 -4.19 29.71
CA ASN A 6 8.37 -5.22 28.69
C ASN A 6 7.83 -4.64 27.37
N LYS A 7 8.71 -4.02 26.59
CA LYS A 7 8.35 -3.51 25.26
C LYS A 7 8.10 -4.70 24.36
N LYS A 8 6.90 -4.81 23.83
CA LYS A 8 6.52 -5.86 22.88
C LYS A 8 7.16 -5.65 21.51
N TYR A 9 7.34 -4.40 21.10
CA TYR A 9 7.97 -3.99 19.85
C TYR A 9 9.04 -2.95 20.10
N ASP A 10 10.11 -3.01 19.32
CA ASP A 10 11.17 -2.01 19.33
C ASP A 10 10.71 -0.76 18.57
N ILE A 11 10.04 -0.94 17.44
CA ILE A 11 9.53 0.13 16.58
C ILE A 11 8.13 -0.22 16.09
N VAL A 12 7.26 0.79 16.03
CA VAL A 12 5.92 0.72 15.45
C VAL A 12 5.80 1.81 14.41
N GLY A 13 5.49 1.44 13.16
CA GLY A 13 5.19 2.37 12.09
C GLY A 13 3.69 2.58 11.93
N ILE A 14 3.29 3.81 11.65
CA ILE A 14 1.90 4.16 11.32
C ILE A 14 1.90 4.78 9.93
N GLY A 15 1.12 4.24 9.01
CA GLY A 15 1.11 4.74 7.64
C GLY A 15 0.06 4.09 6.75
N ASN A 16 0.10 4.49 5.49
CA ASN A 16 -0.79 3.97 4.47
C ASN A 16 -0.40 2.56 4.06
N ALA A 17 -1.37 1.64 4.12
CA ALA A 17 -1.24 0.28 3.62
C ALA A 17 -1.66 0.25 2.15
N ILE A 18 -0.70 0.17 1.24
CA ILE A 18 -0.93 0.19 -0.21
C ILE A 18 -0.41 -1.11 -0.81
N VAL A 19 -1.12 -1.64 -1.80
CA VAL A 19 -0.63 -2.74 -2.63
C VAL A 19 -0.26 -2.19 -4.00
N ASP A 20 0.99 -2.39 -4.40
CA ASP A 20 1.49 -2.04 -5.71
C ASP A 20 1.19 -3.16 -6.71
N LEU A 21 0.49 -2.81 -7.78
CA LEU A 21 0.16 -3.66 -8.92
C LEU A 21 1.02 -3.19 -10.10
N ILE A 22 1.84 -4.08 -10.64
CA ILE A 22 2.77 -3.75 -11.72
C ILE A 22 2.24 -4.35 -13.01
N ALA A 23 2.13 -3.53 -14.06
CA ALA A 23 1.76 -3.96 -15.39
C ALA A 23 2.64 -3.28 -16.45
N GLU A 24 2.95 -4.01 -17.52
CA GLU A 24 3.67 -3.48 -18.67
C GLU A 24 2.66 -3.00 -19.71
N VAL A 25 2.88 -1.80 -20.26
CA VAL A 25 2.02 -1.19 -21.28
C VAL A 25 2.87 -0.45 -22.31
N ASP A 26 2.35 -0.34 -23.52
CA ASP A 26 2.95 0.52 -24.55
C ASP A 26 2.56 1.99 -24.36
N ASP A 27 3.37 2.90 -24.93
CA ASP A 27 3.08 4.33 -24.89
C ASP A 27 1.73 4.70 -25.54
N SER A 28 1.30 3.94 -26.56
CA SER A 28 -0.02 4.08 -27.19
C SER A 28 -1.15 3.90 -26.18
N TYR A 29 -1.06 2.91 -25.29
CA TYR A 29 -2.06 2.68 -24.26
C TYR A 29 -2.22 3.89 -23.31
N LEU A 30 -1.10 4.50 -22.90
CA LEU A 30 -1.12 5.70 -22.06
C LEU A 30 -1.81 6.87 -22.78
N ASN A 31 -1.48 7.09 -24.05
CA ASN A 31 -2.04 8.16 -24.86
C ASN A 31 -3.55 7.96 -25.10
N GLU A 32 -3.98 6.78 -25.48
CA GLU A 32 -5.40 6.45 -25.74
C GLU A 32 -6.28 6.59 -24.51
N ASN A 33 -5.73 6.34 -23.32
CA ASN A 33 -6.43 6.47 -22.06
C ASN A 33 -6.21 7.82 -21.36
N ASN A 34 -5.55 8.78 -22.02
CA ASN A 34 -5.21 10.10 -21.47
C ASN A 34 -4.47 10.01 -20.11
N ILE A 35 -3.58 9.05 -19.97
CA ILE A 35 -2.75 8.86 -18.77
C ILE A 35 -1.40 9.56 -19.00
N SER A 36 -1.08 10.53 -18.14
CA SER A 36 0.18 11.28 -18.24
C SER A 36 1.37 10.39 -17.87
N LYS A 37 2.21 10.06 -18.86
CA LYS A 37 3.41 9.24 -18.67
C LYS A 37 4.35 9.82 -17.60
N GLY A 38 4.92 8.98 -16.76
CA GLY A 38 5.86 9.37 -15.71
C GLY A 38 5.23 10.12 -14.53
N ALA A 39 3.92 10.34 -14.55
CA ALA A 39 3.22 11.05 -13.47
C ALA A 39 2.63 10.09 -12.43
N MET A 40 2.38 10.64 -11.23
CA MET A 40 1.54 10.01 -10.22
C MET A 40 0.21 10.74 -10.17
N SER A 41 -0.88 10.00 -10.36
CA SER A 41 -2.24 10.51 -10.31
C SER A 41 -3.06 9.80 -9.25
N LEU A 42 -3.84 10.57 -8.48
CA LEU A 42 -4.87 10.01 -7.62
C LEU A 42 -6.12 9.76 -8.47
N VAL A 43 -6.66 8.56 -8.36
CA VAL A 43 -7.81 8.13 -9.17
C VAL A 43 -8.89 7.50 -8.31
N ASP A 44 -10.13 7.55 -8.80
CA ASP A 44 -11.27 6.87 -8.18
C ASP A 44 -11.21 5.35 -8.37
N PHE A 45 -11.94 4.63 -7.52
CA PHE A 45 -12.04 3.18 -7.59
C PHE A 45 -12.49 2.67 -8.95
N ASN A 46 -13.46 3.32 -9.57
CA ASN A 46 -13.96 2.90 -10.88
C ASN A 46 -12.89 3.03 -11.97
N VAL A 47 -12.11 4.10 -11.93
CA VAL A 47 -11.00 4.34 -12.88
C VAL A 47 -9.92 3.29 -12.71
N ILE A 48 -9.40 3.08 -11.51
CA ILE A 48 -8.33 2.10 -11.30
C ILE A 48 -8.81 0.68 -11.59
N ASN A 49 -10.06 0.36 -11.25
CA ASN A 49 -10.63 -0.96 -11.51
C ASN A 49 -10.83 -1.24 -13.00
N LYS A 50 -11.17 -0.19 -13.78
CA LYS A 50 -11.24 -0.27 -15.25
C LYS A 50 -9.85 -0.59 -15.81
N ILE A 51 -8.85 0.22 -15.47
CA ILE A 51 -7.48 0.05 -15.98
C ILE A 51 -6.93 -1.34 -15.59
N CYS A 52 -7.12 -1.78 -14.34
CA CYS A 52 -6.68 -3.11 -13.89
C CYS A 52 -7.30 -4.28 -14.66
N LYS A 53 -8.48 -4.11 -15.28
CA LYS A 53 -9.11 -5.14 -16.13
C LYS A 53 -8.58 -5.15 -17.56
N GLU A 54 -8.04 -4.04 -18.02
CA GLU A 54 -7.54 -3.85 -19.38
C GLU A 54 -6.07 -4.25 -19.52
N VAL A 55 -5.30 -4.17 -18.42
CA VAL A 55 -3.87 -4.47 -18.43
C VAL A 55 -3.54 -5.83 -17.80
N ASN A 56 -2.44 -6.43 -18.22
CA ASN A 56 -1.93 -7.65 -17.61
C ASN A 56 -1.06 -7.31 -16.40
N VAL A 57 -1.57 -7.54 -15.18
CA VAL A 57 -0.80 -7.34 -13.95
C VAL A 57 0.19 -8.47 -13.77
N VAL A 58 1.48 -8.17 -13.90
CA VAL A 58 2.60 -9.12 -13.80
C VAL A 58 3.20 -9.21 -12.40
N GLY A 59 2.92 -8.23 -11.54
CA GLY A 59 3.43 -8.18 -10.17
C GLY A 59 2.43 -7.60 -9.18
N THR A 60 2.42 -8.15 -7.95
CA THR A 60 1.60 -7.65 -6.84
C THR A 60 2.43 -7.68 -5.57
N ILE A 61 2.74 -6.52 -4.99
CA ILE A 61 3.70 -6.35 -3.90
C ILE A 61 3.07 -5.46 -2.83
N SER A 62 3.33 -5.77 -1.56
CA SER A 62 2.99 -4.86 -0.45
C SER A 62 3.84 -3.61 -0.56
N GLY A 63 3.22 -2.43 -0.50
CA GLY A 63 3.87 -1.14 -0.68
C GLY A 63 3.49 -0.15 0.44
N GLY A 64 3.85 1.11 0.22
CA GLY A 64 3.69 2.19 1.17
C GLY A 64 4.99 2.53 1.89
N SER A 65 5.35 3.82 1.92
CA SER A 65 6.67 4.29 2.39
C SER A 65 7.00 3.84 3.81
N VAL A 66 6.05 3.97 4.74
CA VAL A 66 6.24 3.55 6.15
C VAL A 66 6.31 2.02 6.26
N ALA A 67 5.46 1.28 5.53
CA ALA A 67 5.49 -0.18 5.54
C ALA A 67 6.85 -0.70 5.05
N ASN A 68 7.36 -0.15 3.94
CA ASN A 68 8.68 -0.50 3.41
C ASN A 68 9.81 -0.17 4.39
N SER A 69 9.72 0.96 5.10
CA SER A 69 10.70 1.33 6.14
C SER A 69 10.67 0.34 7.31
N ILE A 70 9.48 -0.06 7.76
CA ILE A 70 9.32 -1.02 8.85
C ILE A 70 9.83 -2.40 8.45
N VAL A 71 9.60 -2.84 7.20
CA VAL A 71 10.19 -4.08 6.65
C VAL A 71 11.72 -4.02 6.68
N CYS A 72 12.30 -2.92 6.21
CA CYS A 72 13.77 -2.74 6.24
C CYS A 72 14.33 -2.84 7.68
N ILE A 73 13.62 -2.28 8.66
CA ILE A 73 14.00 -2.36 10.08
C ILE A 73 13.85 -3.80 10.60
N ALA A 74 12.79 -4.51 10.22
CA ALA A 74 12.57 -5.91 10.62
C ALA A 74 13.69 -6.83 10.11
N GLN A 75 14.16 -6.60 8.89
CA GLN A 75 15.29 -7.34 8.30
C GLN A 75 16.59 -7.18 9.10
N ASN A 76 16.71 -6.10 9.91
CA ASN A 76 17.79 -5.91 10.89
C ASN A 76 17.52 -6.56 12.25
N LYS A 77 16.61 -7.55 12.31
CA LYS A 77 16.29 -8.38 13.50
C LYS A 77 15.66 -7.60 14.66
N LEU A 78 15.01 -6.47 14.39
CA LEU A 78 14.22 -5.76 15.38
C LEU A 78 12.77 -6.25 15.37
N ASN A 79 12.13 -6.29 16.54
CA ASN A 79 10.71 -6.59 16.66
C ASN A 79 9.89 -5.39 16.20
N THR A 80 9.20 -5.52 15.09
CA THR A 80 8.48 -4.41 14.47
C THR A 80 7.00 -4.69 14.35
N ALA A 81 6.21 -3.60 14.34
CA ALA A 81 4.80 -3.64 14.02
C ALA A 81 4.44 -2.50 13.07
N PHE A 82 3.42 -2.74 12.26
CA PHE A 82 2.84 -1.74 11.37
C PHE A 82 1.37 -1.52 11.72
N ILE A 83 0.96 -0.26 11.81
CA ILE A 83 -0.42 0.16 11.97
C ILE A 83 -0.85 0.83 10.67
N GLY A 84 -1.83 0.25 10.02
CA GLY A 84 -2.43 0.74 8.79
C GLY A 84 -3.80 0.09 8.60
N LYS A 85 -4.51 0.50 7.57
CA LYS A 85 -5.87 0.03 7.32
C LYS A 85 -5.96 -0.63 5.95
N VAL A 86 -6.45 -1.86 5.94
CA VAL A 86 -6.82 -2.61 4.73
C VAL A 86 -8.21 -3.19 4.92
N LYS A 87 -8.91 -3.47 3.82
CA LYS A 87 -10.14 -4.25 3.84
C LYS A 87 -9.80 -5.74 3.93
N ASP A 88 -10.73 -6.54 4.41
CA ASP A 88 -10.64 -8.01 4.28
C ASP A 88 -11.03 -8.42 2.84
N ASP A 89 -10.20 -8.00 1.89
CA ASP A 89 -10.27 -8.35 0.48
C ASP A 89 -8.97 -9.04 0.03
N ALA A 90 -8.91 -9.46 -1.23
CA ALA A 90 -7.75 -10.18 -1.76
C ALA A 90 -6.44 -9.38 -1.63
N LEU A 91 -6.49 -8.05 -1.85
CA LEU A 91 -5.32 -7.18 -1.73
C LEU A 91 -4.93 -6.94 -0.27
N GLY A 92 -5.90 -6.79 0.64
CA GLY A 92 -5.63 -6.68 2.07
C GLY A 92 -4.96 -7.92 2.65
N LYS A 93 -5.39 -9.10 2.21
CA LYS A 93 -4.73 -10.37 2.56
C LYS A 93 -3.31 -10.42 2.01
N LYS A 94 -3.13 -10.03 0.74
CA LYS A 94 -1.80 -9.98 0.11
C LYS A 94 -0.85 -9.03 0.84
N PHE A 95 -1.36 -7.85 1.27
CA PHE A 95 -0.59 -6.91 2.09
C PHE A 95 -0.15 -7.53 3.41
N ALA A 96 -1.09 -8.14 4.15
CA ALA A 96 -0.80 -8.78 5.43
C ALA A 96 0.20 -9.95 5.30
N GLU A 97 0.06 -10.78 4.27
CA GLU A 97 1.00 -11.86 3.95
C GLU A 97 2.40 -11.32 3.64
N GLY A 98 2.49 -10.21 2.89
CA GLY A 98 3.75 -9.56 2.58
C GLY A 98 4.49 -9.12 3.83
N LEU A 99 3.80 -8.44 4.75
CA LEU A 99 4.39 -8.02 6.03
C LEU A 99 4.76 -9.21 6.93
N ALA A 100 3.91 -10.25 6.98
CA ALA A 100 4.17 -11.44 7.78
C ALA A 100 5.43 -12.20 7.32
N LYS A 101 5.69 -12.28 6.02
CA LYS A 101 6.91 -12.88 5.46
C LYS A 101 8.18 -12.18 5.94
N GLU A 102 8.10 -10.88 6.18
CA GLU A 102 9.20 -10.05 6.69
C GLU A 102 9.23 -9.94 8.22
N ASN A 103 8.44 -10.77 8.92
CA ASN A 103 8.32 -10.77 10.38
C ASN A 103 7.82 -9.44 10.98
N VAL A 104 7.08 -8.65 10.22
CA VAL A 104 6.42 -7.44 10.70
C VAL A 104 5.05 -7.83 11.27
N HIS A 105 4.78 -7.46 12.50
CA HIS A 105 3.46 -7.68 13.08
C HIS A 105 2.44 -6.71 12.49
N PHE A 106 1.43 -7.25 11.84
CA PHE A 106 0.29 -6.51 11.29
C PHE A 106 -1.00 -7.29 11.51
N LYS A 107 -2.05 -6.60 11.92
CA LYS A 107 -3.37 -7.20 12.09
C LYS A 107 -4.36 -6.45 11.21
N ILE A 108 -5.07 -7.20 10.36
CA ILE A 108 -6.17 -6.65 9.57
C ILE A 108 -7.24 -6.17 10.55
N SER A 109 -7.53 -4.88 10.55
CA SER A 109 -8.68 -4.35 11.25
C SER A 109 -9.89 -4.43 10.30
N GLN A 110 -10.97 -5.06 10.75
CA GLN A 110 -12.22 -5.02 10.01
C GLN A 110 -12.68 -3.57 9.92
N SER A 111 -12.69 -3.03 8.71
CA SER A 111 -13.26 -1.70 8.48
C SER A 111 -14.75 -1.85 8.21
N PRO A 112 -15.61 -1.11 8.90
CA PRO A 112 -17.04 -1.11 8.64
C PRO A 112 -17.43 -0.37 7.35
N THR A 113 -16.45 0.14 6.60
CA THR A 113 -16.67 0.89 5.37
C THR A 113 -16.65 -0.01 4.13
N ASP A 114 -17.46 0.32 3.12
CA ASP A 114 -17.48 -0.38 1.83
C ASP A 114 -16.25 -0.09 0.95
N ASN A 115 -15.34 0.74 1.44
CA ASN A 115 -14.12 1.11 0.72
C ASN A 115 -13.15 -0.08 0.58
N TYR A 116 -12.45 -0.13 -0.54
CA TYR A 116 -11.47 -1.18 -0.86
C TYR A 116 -10.08 -0.86 -0.35
N THR A 117 -9.24 -1.90 -0.23
CA THR A 117 -7.81 -1.75 0.08
C THR A 117 -7.13 -0.80 -0.90
N GLY A 118 -6.31 0.12 -0.36
CA GLY A 118 -5.51 1.06 -1.13
C GLY A 118 -4.59 0.34 -2.10
N ARG A 119 -4.50 0.83 -3.33
CA ARG A 119 -3.67 0.23 -4.37
C ARG A 119 -3.05 1.29 -5.26
N CYS A 120 -1.85 1.00 -5.74
CA CYS A 120 -1.16 1.78 -6.76
C CYS A 120 -0.95 0.91 -7.98
N LEU A 121 -1.55 1.25 -9.11
CA LEU A 121 -1.28 0.60 -10.37
C LEU A 121 -0.11 1.33 -11.05
N ILE A 122 1.00 0.62 -11.17
CA ILE A 122 2.24 1.08 -11.78
C ILE A 122 2.30 0.53 -13.20
N LEU A 123 2.09 1.40 -14.16
CA LEU A 123 2.21 1.11 -15.57
C LEU A 123 3.66 1.39 -16.00
N VAL A 124 4.34 0.38 -16.49
CA VAL A 124 5.75 0.45 -16.91
C VAL A 124 5.79 0.46 -18.43
N SER A 125 6.28 1.55 -19.01
CA SER A 125 6.46 1.70 -20.46
C SER A 125 7.77 1.06 -20.93
N PRO A 126 8.00 0.85 -22.26
CA PRO A 126 9.17 0.14 -22.79
C PRO A 126 10.52 0.78 -22.45
N ASP A 127 10.55 2.08 -22.16
CA ASP A 127 11.71 2.83 -21.70
C ASP A 127 11.93 2.75 -20.18
N ALA A 128 11.18 1.85 -19.49
CA ALA A 128 11.19 1.65 -18.05
C ALA A 128 10.64 2.84 -17.23
N GLU A 129 9.96 3.80 -17.85
CA GLU A 129 9.29 4.88 -17.13
C GLU A 129 8.07 4.32 -16.39
N ARG A 130 7.85 4.83 -15.15
CA ARG A 130 6.76 4.38 -14.28
C ARG A 130 5.67 5.43 -14.20
N THR A 131 4.47 5.05 -14.58
CA THR A 131 3.27 5.88 -14.47
C THR A 131 2.36 5.31 -13.40
N MET A 132 2.09 6.09 -12.36
CA MET A 132 1.39 5.59 -11.17
C MET A 132 -0.04 6.13 -11.10
N ASN A 133 -1.00 5.22 -10.97
CA ASN A 133 -2.40 5.53 -10.72
C ASN A 133 -2.78 4.98 -9.35
N THR A 134 -3.08 5.86 -8.39
CA THR A 134 -3.21 5.48 -6.98
C THR A 134 -4.62 5.73 -6.47
N TYR A 135 -5.21 4.69 -5.87
CA TYR A 135 -6.47 4.74 -5.15
C TYR A 135 -6.22 4.65 -3.64
N LEU A 136 -6.58 5.71 -2.90
CA LEU A 136 -6.27 5.85 -1.47
C LEU A 136 -7.51 5.88 -0.55
N CYS A 137 -8.72 5.63 -1.06
CA CYS A 137 -9.97 5.96 -0.35
C CYS A 137 -10.08 5.38 1.07
N LEU A 138 -9.62 4.16 1.32
CA LEU A 138 -9.61 3.57 2.66
C LEU A 138 -8.64 4.29 3.61
N LEU A 139 -7.61 4.94 3.07
CA LEU A 139 -6.53 5.55 3.83
C LEU A 139 -6.94 6.89 4.43
N TYR A 140 -7.89 7.61 3.81
CA TYR A 140 -8.45 8.85 4.34
C TYR A 140 -9.26 8.66 5.62
N THR A 141 -9.62 7.43 5.97
CA THR A 141 -10.39 7.10 7.18
C THR A 141 -9.50 6.58 8.33
N SER A 142 -8.19 6.49 8.12
CA SER A 142 -7.26 6.17 9.21
C SER A 142 -7.02 7.40 10.05
N PRO A 143 -7.14 7.30 11.39
CA PRO A 143 -6.80 8.43 12.24
C PRO A 143 -5.34 8.81 12.01
N SER A 144 -5.14 10.04 11.55
CA SER A 144 -3.82 10.65 11.49
C SER A 144 -3.38 10.97 12.91
N PRO A 145 -2.07 10.93 13.22
CA PRO A 145 -1.57 11.50 14.47
C PRO A 145 -1.97 12.96 14.68
N ARG A 146 -2.36 13.67 13.60
CA ARG A 146 -2.91 15.04 13.66
C ARG A 146 -4.38 15.09 14.07
N ASP A 147 -5.12 13.99 13.91
CA ASP A 147 -6.55 13.89 14.27
C ASP A 147 -6.74 13.33 15.69
N ALA A 148 -5.66 12.92 16.35
CA ALA A 148 -5.64 12.60 17.75
C ALA A 148 -5.70 13.92 18.56
N THR A 149 -6.86 14.52 18.61
CA THR A 149 -7.17 15.48 19.68
C THR A 149 -7.21 14.69 20.98
N LEU A 150 -6.18 14.87 21.75
CA LEU A 150 -6.07 14.47 23.15
C LEU A 150 -7.13 15.19 23.98
#